data_c8b52df5cca4d5c040b9b268e961ad17
#
_entry.id   c8b52df5cca4d5c040b9b268e961ad17
#
_cell.length_a   1.000
_cell.length_b   1.000
_cell.length_c   1.000
_cell.angle_alpha   90.00
_cell.angle_beta   90.00
_cell.angle_gamma   90.00
#
_symmetry.space_group_name_H-M   'P 1'
#
loop_
_entity.id
_entity.type
_entity.pdbx_description
1 polymer ?
#
loop_
_entity_poly.entity_id
_entity_poly.type
_entity_poly.pdbx_seq_one_letter_code
_entity_poly.pdbx_strand_id
1 'polypeptide(L)'
;PDGALAEALADTVEALGSKSDVVVMEDYNKGVLVPEVIGRALDVAKAHDLPSVVDPKRRNFFAYRGTTVFKPNAKELEDALGSFIHPSDAAWMEATRERLEVGHLLLTLGERGMALQTERGDLVQVPTAARGVYDVSGAGDTVTAVVATMLAAGATVEEAALLANHAAAIEVGKPGVATVSPDELRAHVRAFRDRDD
;
A
#
# COMPACT_ATOMS: atom_id res chain seq x y z
N PRO A 1 -8.49 -13.22 17.40
CA PRO A 1 -9.55 -14.21 17.42
C PRO A 1 -9.05 -15.45 18.16
N ASP A 2 -9.97 -16.27 18.70
CA ASP A 2 -9.62 -17.64 19.09
C ASP A 2 -9.29 -18.45 17.81
N GLY A 3 -8.65 -19.62 17.97
CA GLY A 3 -8.21 -20.42 16.82
C GLY A 3 -9.35 -20.74 15.84
N ALA A 4 -10.56 -21.05 16.34
CA ALA A 4 -11.71 -21.39 15.52
C ALA A 4 -12.19 -20.21 14.65
N LEU A 5 -12.18 -18.99 15.20
CA LEU A 5 -12.55 -17.80 14.43
C LEU A 5 -11.47 -17.44 13.38
N ALA A 6 -10.18 -17.62 13.70
CA ALA A 6 -9.10 -17.40 12.74
C ALA A 6 -9.20 -18.40 11.57
N GLU A 7 -9.49 -19.67 11.86
CA GLU A 7 -9.69 -20.71 10.85
C GLU A 7 -10.90 -20.40 9.95
N ALA A 8 -12.06 -20.06 10.54
CA ALA A 8 -13.24 -19.69 9.78
C ALA A 8 -13.03 -18.46 8.86
N LEU A 9 -12.24 -17.48 9.32
CA LEU A 9 -11.86 -16.33 8.50
C LEU A 9 -10.92 -16.76 7.36
N ALA A 10 -9.94 -17.60 7.64
CA ALA A 10 -9.01 -18.12 6.64
C ALA A 10 -9.75 -18.93 5.56
N ASP A 11 -10.72 -19.77 5.94
CA ASP A 11 -11.57 -20.51 5.01
C ASP A 11 -12.43 -19.57 4.14
N THR A 12 -12.92 -18.48 4.73
CA THR A 12 -13.66 -17.46 3.99
C THR A 12 -12.78 -16.77 2.95
N VAL A 13 -11.54 -16.41 3.31
CA VAL A 13 -10.55 -15.83 2.38
C VAL A 13 -10.28 -16.80 1.22
N GLU A 14 -10.09 -18.09 1.49
CA GLU A 14 -9.89 -19.11 0.47
C GLU A 14 -11.09 -19.24 -0.48
N ALA A 15 -12.30 -19.28 0.07
CA ALA A 15 -13.53 -19.39 -0.72
C ALA A 15 -13.79 -18.17 -1.64
N LEU A 16 -13.27 -16.99 -1.27
CA LEU A 16 -13.40 -15.76 -2.04
C LEU A 16 -12.28 -15.57 -3.07
N GLY A 17 -11.13 -16.20 -2.89
CA GLY A 17 -9.94 -16.00 -3.73
C GLY A 17 -10.21 -16.11 -5.23
N SER A 18 -10.89 -17.17 -5.67
CA SER A 18 -11.23 -17.39 -7.09
C SER A 18 -12.23 -16.38 -7.69
N LYS A 19 -12.78 -15.47 -6.88
CA LYS A 19 -13.76 -14.45 -7.27
C LYS A 19 -13.25 -13.03 -7.05
N SER A 20 -11.97 -12.91 -6.70
CA SER A 20 -11.32 -11.64 -6.38
C SER A 20 -10.30 -11.30 -7.45
N ASP A 21 -10.03 -10.02 -7.63
CA ASP A 21 -9.02 -9.48 -8.54
C ASP A 21 -7.78 -8.96 -7.81
N VAL A 22 -7.86 -8.84 -6.49
CA VAL A 22 -6.77 -8.37 -5.62
C VAL A 22 -7.03 -8.81 -4.17
N VAL A 23 -5.94 -9.02 -3.42
CA VAL A 23 -5.99 -9.23 -1.96
C VAL A 23 -5.44 -8.00 -1.25
N VAL A 24 -6.23 -7.43 -0.32
CA VAL A 24 -5.81 -6.28 0.48
C VAL A 24 -5.79 -6.66 1.96
N MET A 25 -4.68 -6.37 2.62
CA MET A 25 -4.51 -6.59 4.06
C MET A 25 -4.21 -5.25 4.75
N GLU A 26 -5.24 -4.66 5.35
CA GLU A 26 -5.15 -3.47 6.20
C GLU A 26 -4.97 -3.89 7.66
N ASP A 27 -3.77 -3.75 8.21
CA ASP A 27 -3.48 -4.12 9.59
C ASP A 27 -3.67 -2.94 10.54
N TYR A 28 -4.71 -2.96 11.34
CA TYR A 28 -4.93 -1.96 12.41
C TYR A 28 -4.47 -2.45 13.79
N ASN A 29 -3.72 -3.55 13.86
CA ASN A 29 -3.29 -4.15 15.13
C ASN A 29 -4.44 -4.56 16.07
N LYS A 30 -5.63 -4.83 15.50
CA LYS A 30 -6.84 -5.19 16.25
C LYS A 30 -7.04 -6.71 16.38
N GLY A 31 -6.08 -7.50 15.90
CA GLY A 31 -6.05 -8.95 16.08
C GLY A 31 -6.83 -9.76 15.01
N VAL A 32 -7.32 -9.13 13.95
CA VAL A 32 -7.93 -9.84 12.80
C VAL A 32 -6.86 -10.55 11.98
N LEU A 33 -5.80 -9.82 11.62
CA LEU A 33 -4.66 -10.36 10.86
C LEU A 33 -3.71 -11.08 11.83
N VAL A 34 -4.03 -12.34 12.12
CA VAL A 34 -3.15 -13.28 12.82
C VAL A 34 -2.32 -14.06 11.79
N PRO A 35 -1.20 -14.71 12.17
CA PRO A 35 -0.32 -15.41 11.23
C PRO A 35 -1.05 -16.38 10.30
N GLU A 36 -2.03 -17.12 10.79
CA GLU A 36 -2.83 -18.07 10.02
C GLU A 36 -3.64 -17.39 8.92
N VAL A 37 -4.27 -16.25 9.22
CA VAL A 37 -5.07 -15.48 8.26
C VAL A 37 -4.16 -14.82 7.23
N ILE A 38 -3.04 -14.26 7.67
CA ILE A 38 -2.03 -13.65 6.76
C ILE A 38 -1.48 -14.70 5.81
N GLY A 39 -1.05 -15.85 6.33
CA GLY A 39 -0.52 -16.96 5.51
C GLY A 39 -1.54 -17.41 4.46
N ARG A 40 -2.80 -17.66 4.88
CA ARG A 40 -3.86 -18.07 3.95
C ARG A 40 -4.14 -17.01 2.87
N ALA A 41 -4.16 -15.72 3.23
CA ALA A 41 -4.38 -14.64 2.27
C ALA A 41 -3.26 -14.56 1.23
N LEU A 42 -2.01 -14.74 1.64
CA LEU A 42 -0.86 -14.78 0.72
C LEU A 42 -0.87 -16.04 -0.16
N ASP A 43 -1.21 -17.19 0.39
CA ASP A 43 -1.34 -18.45 -0.36
C ASP A 43 -2.45 -18.34 -1.43
N VAL A 44 -3.58 -17.74 -1.08
CA VAL A 44 -4.68 -17.47 -2.02
C VAL A 44 -4.25 -16.51 -3.13
N ALA A 45 -3.58 -15.41 -2.78
CA ALA A 45 -3.05 -14.47 -3.77
C ALA A 45 -2.13 -15.19 -4.77
N LYS A 46 -1.22 -16.00 -4.25
CA LYS A 46 -0.29 -16.77 -5.08
C LYS A 46 -0.98 -17.85 -5.93
N ALA A 47 -1.95 -18.59 -5.37
CA ALA A 47 -2.64 -19.67 -6.07
C ALA A 47 -3.50 -19.18 -7.23
N HIS A 48 -4.00 -17.96 -7.16
CA HIS A 48 -4.87 -17.34 -8.16
C HIS A 48 -4.19 -16.24 -8.97
N ASP A 49 -2.87 -16.06 -8.83
CA ASP A 49 -2.09 -15.00 -9.50
C ASP A 49 -2.67 -13.59 -9.25
N LEU A 50 -3.14 -13.34 -8.03
CA LEU A 50 -3.73 -12.08 -7.63
C LEU A 50 -2.65 -11.15 -7.06
N PRO A 51 -2.65 -9.87 -7.43
CA PRO A 51 -1.83 -8.91 -6.71
C PRO A 51 -2.28 -8.80 -5.24
N SER A 52 -1.31 -8.58 -4.36
CA SER A 52 -1.56 -8.38 -2.93
C SER A 52 -0.98 -7.05 -2.45
N VAL A 53 -1.76 -6.29 -1.70
CA VAL A 53 -1.36 -4.98 -1.15
C VAL A 53 -1.52 -5.00 0.36
N VAL A 54 -0.48 -4.57 1.08
CA VAL A 54 -0.44 -4.59 2.54
C VAL A 54 -0.12 -3.21 3.09
N ASP A 55 -0.96 -2.72 4.01
CA ASP A 55 -0.63 -1.64 4.95
C ASP A 55 -0.27 -2.28 6.30
N PRO A 56 1.03 -2.42 6.63
CA PRO A 56 1.46 -3.16 7.81
C PRO A 56 1.36 -2.32 9.07
N LYS A 57 1.24 -3.01 10.21
CA LYS A 57 1.46 -2.41 11.54
C LYS A 57 2.47 -3.23 12.32
N ARG A 58 2.97 -2.66 13.40
CA ARG A 58 4.13 -3.12 14.17
C ARG A 58 4.10 -4.61 14.53
N ARG A 59 2.95 -5.16 14.92
CA ARG A 59 2.87 -6.51 15.47
C ARG A 59 3.24 -7.60 14.47
N ASN A 60 2.79 -7.46 13.21
CA ASN A 60 2.97 -8.45 12.15
C ASN A 60 3.88 -7.94 11.03
N PHE A 61 4.66 -6.88 11.28
CA PHE A 61 5.39 -6.15 10.24
C PHE A 61 6.21 -7.05 9.29
N PHE A 62 6.82 -8.11 9.81
CA PHE A 62 7.63 -9.04 9.04
C PHE A 62 6.88 -10.32 8.60
N ALA A 63 5.57 -10.38 8.78
CA ALA A 63 4.77 -11.56 8.45
C ALA A 63 4.26 -11.59 7.00
N TYR A 64 4.39 -10.48 6.26
CA TYR A 64 3.79 -10.27 4.93
C TYR A 64 4.74 -10.58 3.77
N ARG A 65 5.61 -11.60 3.93
CA ARG A 65 6.57 -12.00 2.91
C ARG A 65 5.87 -12.50 1.66
N GLY A 66 6.39 -12.13 0.50
CA GLY A 66 5.83 -12.49 -0.81
C GLY A 66 4.65 -11.65 -1.27
N THR A 67 4.25 -10.62 -0.49
CA THR A 67 3.23 -9.66 -0.96
C THR A 67 3.73 -8.88 -2.19
N THR A 68 2.81 -8.54 -3.10
CA THR A 68 3.15 -7.76 -4.30
C THR A 68 3.57 -6.34 -3.93
N VAL A 69 2.78 -5.63 -3.12
CA VAL A 69 3.11 -4.28 -2.65
C VAL A 69 3.00 -4.22 -1.13
N PHE A 70 4.09 -3.83 -0.48
CA PHE A 70 4.17 -3.57 0.95
C PHE A 70 4.31 -2.08 1.17
N LYS A 71 3.35 -1.47 1.88
CA LYS A 71 3.19 -0.01 2.00
C LYS A 71 3.27 0.49 3.45
N PRO A 72 4.44 0.52 4.08
CA PRO A 72 4.61 1.19 5.36
C PRO A 72 4.67 2.71 5.19
N ASN A 73 4.43 3.45 6.28
CA ASN A 73 4.88 4.82 6.37
C ASN A 73 6.30 4.91 6.96
N ALA A 74 6.91 6.11 6.87
CA ALA A 74 8.26 6.36 7.35
C ALA A 74 8.47 5.90 8.80
N LYS A 75 7.54 6.28 9.69
CA LYS A 75 7.63 5.94 11.11
C LYS A 75 7.48 4.44 11.37
N GLU A 76 6.57 3.79 10.71
CA GLU A 76 6.36 2.33 10.83
C GLU A 76 7.61 1.56 10.42
N LEU A 77 8.25 1.99 9.32
CA LEU A 77 9.47 1.36 8.84
C LEU A 77 10.66 1.62 9.78
N GLU A 78 10.85 2.86 10.24
CA GLU A 78 11.88 3.19 11.24
C GLU A 78 11.71 2.40 12.54
N ASP A 79 10.48 2.35 13.06
CA ASP A 79 10.15 1.62 14.28
C ASP A 79 10.41 0.11 14.14
N ALA A 80 10.12 -0.47 12.96
CA ALA A 80 10.32 -1.88 12.69
C ALA A 80 11.79 -2.25 12.47
N LEU A 81 12.55 -1.39 11.79
CA LEU A 81 13.97 -1.63 11.51
C LEU A 81 14.88 -1.24 12.72
N GLY A 82 14.39 -0.38 13.60
CA GLY A 82 15.17 0.19 14.70
C GLY A 82 16.28 1.13 14.23
N SER A 83 16.14 1.72 13.03
CA SER A 83 17.14 2.59 12.41
C SER A 83 16.49 3.65 11.53
N PHE A 84 17.22 4.73 11.23
CA PHE A 84 16.77 5.74 10.27
C PHE A 84 16.60 5.16 8.86
N ILE A 85 15.65 5.72 8.13
CA ILE A 85 15.36 5.36 6.74
C ILE A 85 16.13 6.28 5.77
N HIS A 86 16.46 5.72 4.59
CA HIS A 86 17.14 6.44 3.51
C HIS A 86 16.34 6.31 2.20
N PRO A 87 15.17 6.96 2.09
CA PRO A 87 14.20 6.73 1.00
C PRO A 87 14.68 7.21 -0.38
N SER A 88 15.78 7.99 -0.44
CA SER A 88 16.38 8.44 -1.69
C SER A 88 17.64 7.65 -2.07
N ASP A 89 18.05 6.68 -1.27
CA ASP A 89 19.17 5.80 -1.52
C ASP A 89 18.66 4.48 -2.12
N ALA A 90 18.93 4.28 -3.43
CA ALA A 90 18.45 3.10 -4.15
C ALA A 90 19.01 1.79 -3.59
N ALA A 91 20.26 1.77 -3.17
CA ALA A 91 20.87 0.56 -2.61
C ALA A 91 20.26 0.20 -1.25
N TRP A 92 19.98 1.21 -0.42
CA TRP A 92 19.32 1.02 0.87
C TRP A 92 17.86 0.56 0.70
N MET A 93 17.12 1.17 -0.24
CA MET A 93 15.72 0.80 -0.51
C MET A 93 15.63 -0.62 -1.05
N GLU A 94 16.53 -1.02 -1.96
CA GLU A 94 16.59 -2.38 -2.49
C GLU A 94 16.94 -3.39 -1.39
N ALA A 95 17.97 -3.16 -0.61
CA ALA A 95 18.33 -4.03 0.50
C ALA A 95 17.20 -4.15 1.54
N THR A 96 16.42 -3.07 1.73
CA THR A 96 15.26 -3.09 2.62
C THR A 96 14.13 -3.91 2.02
N ARG A 97 13.79 -3.75 0.74
CA ARG A 97 12.80 -4.55 0.02
C ARG A 97 13.13 -6.05 0.08
N GLU A 98 14.40 -6.39 -0.21
CA GLU A 98 14.89 -7.77 -0.13
C GLU A 98 14.82 -8.35 1.29
N ARG A 99 15.20 -7.57 2.30
CA ARG A 99 15.09 -7.97 3.71
C ARG A 99 13.65 -8.25 4.15
N LEU A 100 12.69 -7.49 3.61
CA LEU A 100 11.26 -7.68 3.85
C LEU A 100 10.69 -8.83 3.02
N GLU A 101 11.41 -9.30 2.00
CA GLU A 101 11.00 -10.35 1.07
C GLU A 101 9.68 -10.01 0.36
N VAL A 102 9.54 -8.76 -0.13
CA VAL A 102 8.34 -8.27 -0.81
C VAL A 102 8.62 -7.94 -2.28
N GLY A 103 7.61 -7.96 -3.13
CA GLY A 103 7.74 -7.60 -4.54
C GLY A 103 8.14 -6.14 -4.70
N HIS A 104 7.32 -5.23 -4.18
CA HIS A 104 7.58 -3.79 -4.22
C HIS A 104 7.47 -3.19 -2.82
N LEU A 105 8.35 -2.23 -2.50
CA LEU A 105 8.29 -1.43 -1.27
C LEU A 105 7.80 -0.01 -1.62
N LEU A 106 6.57 0.32 -1.25
CA LEU A 106 5.97 1.65 -1.41
C LEU A 106 6.00 2.39 -0.08
N LEU A 107 6.99 3.23 0.13
CA LEU A 107 7.17 3.97 1.37
C LEU A 107 6.47 5.33 1.30
N THR A 108 5.47 5.55 2.16
CA THR A 108 4.80 6.85 2.27
C THR A 108 5.56 7.79 3.20
N LEU A 109 5.78 9.04 2.76
CA LEU A 109 6.68 10.02 3.39
C LEU A 109 5.95 11.29 3.83
N GLY A 110 4.62 11.25 3.93
CA GLY A 110 3.78 12.39 4.29
C GLY A 110 3.89 13.50 3.26
N GLU A 111 4.22 14.71 3.69
CA GLU A 111 4.35 15.90 2.83
C GLU A 111 5.43 15.76 1.73
N ARG A 112 6.35 14.81 1.86
CA ARG A 112 7.37 14.52 0.85
C ARG A 112 6.88 13.60 -0.26
N GLY A 113 5.66 13.08 -0.18
CA GLY A 113 5.11 12.14 -1.15
C GLY A 113 5.47 10.69 -0.84
N MET A 114 5.99 9.95 -1.82
CA MET A 114 6.29 8.51 -1.69
C MET A 114 7.60 8.15 -2.39
N ALA A 115 8.22 7.06 -1.93
CA ALA A 115 9.34 6.40 -2.59
C ALA A 115 8.93 4.95 -2.89
N LEU A 116 9.02 4.55 -4.16
CA LEU A 116 8.71 3.20 -4.61
C LEU A 116 9.99 2.50 -5.05
N GLN A 117 10.32 1.40 -4.39
CA GLN A 117 11.35 0.46 -4.85
C GLN A 117 10.66 -0.71 -5.54
N THR A 118 10.98 -0.93 -6.81
CA THR A 118 10.38 -2.01 -7.60
C THR A 118 11.17 -3.31 -7.48
N GLU A 119 10.56 -4.44 -7.82
CA GLU A 119 11.22 -5.74 -7.92
C GLU A 119 12.29 -5.80 -9.02
N ARG A 120 12.26 -4.84 -9.98
CA ARG A 120 13.23 -4.71 -11.07
C ARG A 120 14.48 -3.92 -10.66
N GLY A 121 14.51 -3.41 -9.44
CA GLY A 121 15.61 -2.60 -8.90
C GLY A 121 15.46 -1.09 -9.15
N ASP A 122 14.34 -0.62 -9.71
CA ASP A 122 14.12 0.80 -9.97
C ASP A 122 13.62 1.50 -8.69
N LEU A 123 14.24 2.63 -8.36
CA LEU A 123 13.76 3.54 -7.33
C LEU A 123 13.04 4.73 -7.97
N VAL A 124 11.74 4.84 -7.74
CA VAL A 124 10.89 5.93 -8.23
C VAL A 124 10.52 6.85 -7.07
N GLN A 125 10.90 8.13 -7.17
CA GLN A 125 10.46 9.17 -6.25
C GLN A 125 9.17 9.79 -6.78
N VAL A 126 8.11 9.80 -5.96
CA VAL A 126 6.80 10.38 -6.29
C VAL A 126 6.57 11.57 -5.37
N PRO A 127 6.90 12.81 -5.81
CA PRO A 127 6.68 14.00 -5.01
C PRO A 127 5.20 14.19 -4.70
N THR A 128 4.88 14.77 -3.53
CA THR A 128 3.48 15.00 -3.18
C THR A 128 2.76 15.87 -4.22
N ALA A 129 1.55 15.46 -4.58
CA ALA A 129 0.63 16.25 -5.40
C ALA A 129 -0.26 17.18 -4.55
N ALA A 130 -0.19 17.10 -3.21
CA ALA A 130 -0.97 17.92 -2.30
C ALA A 130 -0.49 19.38 -2.31
N ARG A 131 -1.45 20.32 -2.36
CA ARG A 131 -1.19 21.78 -2.34
C ARG A 131 -1.57 22.45 -1.04
N GLY A 132 -2.43 21.82 -0.30
CA GLY A 132 -2.87 22.24 1.02
C GLY A 132 -3.35 20.99 1.75
N VAL A 133 -3.05 20.94 3.02
CA VAL A 133 -3.42 19.82 3.89
C VAL A 133 -4.44 20.37 4.89
N TYR A 134 -5.63 19.78 4.90
CA TYR A 134 -6.66 20.06 5.88
C TYR A 134 -6.65 19.00 6.98
N ASP A 135 -6.64 17.73 6.58
CA ASP A 135 -6.59 16.57 7.47
C ASP A 135 -5.79 15.46 6.78
N VAL A 136 -4.97 14.74 7.52
CA VAL A 136 -4.18 13.61 7.01
C VAL A 136 -4.79 12.24 7.34
N SER A 137 -5.94 12.24 8.02
CA SER A 137 -6.62 11.02 8.44
C SER A 137 -7.21 10.29 7.24
N GLY A 138 -6.79 9.05 7.01
CA GLY A 138 -7.28 8.23 5.88
C GLY A 138 -6.41 8.29 4.62
N ALA A 139 -5.40 9.17 4.56
CA ALA A 139 -4.51 9.25 3.40
C ALA A 139 -3.82 7.92 3.09
N GLY A 140 -3.36 7.20 4.12
CA GLY A 140 -2.77 5.86 3.98
C GLY A 140 -3.73 4.85 3.38
N ASP A 141 -4.95 4.81 3.90
CA ASP A 141 -6.03 3.92 3.46
C ASP A 141 -6.42 4.23 2.01
N THR A 142 -6.50 5.53 1.66
CA THR A 142 -6.74 5.99 0.28
C THR A 142 -5.64 5.51 -0.68
N VAL A 143 -4.37 5.62 -0.29
CA VAL A 143 -3.23 5.10 -1.09
C VAL A 143 -3.39 3.60 -1.30
N THR A 144 -3.64 2.82 -0.23
CA THR A 144 -3.81 1.37 -0.32
C THR A 144 -4.96 1.00 -1.26
N ALA A 145 -6.12 1.64 -1.10
CA ALA A 145 -7.30 1.37 -1.92
C ALA A 145 -7.07 1.65 -3.41
N VAL A 146 -6.41 2.77 -3.74
CA VAL A 146 -6.13 3.12 -5.14
C VAL A 146 -5.07 2.21 -5.73
N VAL A 147 -3.98 1.92 -5.01
CA VAL A 147 -2.95 0.97 -5.48
C VAL A 147 -3.59 -0.39 -5.78
N ALA A 148 -4.38 -0.93 -4.86
CA ALA A 148 -5.05 -2.21 -5.05
C ALA A 148 -5.99 -2.21 -6.26
N THR A 149 -6.83 -1.19 -6.40
CA THR A 149 -7.76 -1.05 -7.52
C THR A 149 -7.05 -0.95 -8.86
N MET A 150 -5.94 -0.21 -8.93
CA MET A 150 -5.18 -0.04 -10.15
C MET A 150 -4.44 -1.32 -10.55
N LEU A 151 -3.86 -2.04 -9.60
CA LEU A 151 -3.24 -3.34 -9.86
C LEU A 151 -4.27 -4.37 -10.33
N ALA A 152 -5.45 -4.42 -9.72
CA ALA A 152 -6.56 -5.27 -10.16
C ALA A 152 -7.03 -4.93 -11.58
N ALA A 153 -6.90 -3.67 -11.99
CA ALA A 153 -7.21 -3.22 -13.37
C ALA A 153 -6.05 -3.45 -14.36
N GLY A 154 -4.93 -4.05 -13.95
CA GLY A 154 -3.78 -4.37 -14.80
C GLY A 154 -2.78 -3.22 -15.00
N ALA A 155 -2.84 -2.17 -14.18
CA ALA A 155 -1.84 -1.11 -14.19
C ALA A 155 -0.50 -1.59 -13.61
N THR A 156 0.59 -0.93 -13.99
CA THR A 156 1.89 -1.14 -13.34
C THR A 156 1.89 -0.56 -11.92
N VAL A 157 2.83 -0.99 -11.09
CA VAL A 157 2.94 -0.47 -9.72
C VAL A 157 3.31 1.02 -9.70
N GLU A 158 4.09 1.47 -10.68
CA GLU A 158 4.48 2.87 -10.85
C GLU A 158 3.25 3.75 -11.18
N GLU A 159 2.41 3.31 -12.13
CA GLU A 159 1.15 3.97 -12.47
C GLU A 159 0.20 4.01 -11.27
N ALA A 160 0.09 2.89 -10.56
CA ALA A 160 -0.73 2.80 -9.35
C ALA A 160 -0.24 3.76 -8.25
N ALA A 161 1.07 3.85 -8.01
CA ALA A 161 1.65 4.77 -7.02
C ALA A 161 1.43 6.24 -7.41
N LEU A 162 1.59 6.59 -8.69
CA LEU A 162 1.32 7.95 -9.19
C LEU A 162 -0.14 8.35 -8.97
N LEU A 163 -1.09 7.49 -9.35
CA LEU A 163 -2.52 7.79 -9.15
C LEU A 163 -2.91 7.81 -7.68
N ALA A 164 -2.34 6.94 -6.86
CA ALA A 164 -2.55 6.95 -5.41
C ALA A 164 -2.06 8.25 -4.76
N ASN A 165 -0.94 8.82 -5.22
CA ASN A 165 -0.44 10.11 -4.78
C ASN A 165 -1.43 11.26 -5.09
N HIS A 166 -2.03 11.26 -6.27
CA HIS A 166 -3.08 12.23 -6.62
C HIS A 166 -4.34 12.05 -5.78
N ALA A 167 -4.75 10.81 -5.52
CA ALA A 167 -5.92 10.52 -4.69
C ALA A 167 -5.68 10.96 -3.23
N ALA A 168 -4.52 10.66 -2.65
CA ALA A 168 -4.14 11.14 -1.33
C ALA A 168 -4.13 12.68 -1.26
N ALA A 169 -3.64 13.35 -2.32
CA ALA A 169 -3.64 14.82 -2.40
C ALA A 169 -5.06 15.42 -2.38
N ILE A 170 -6.04 14.75 -2.99
CA ILE A 170 -7.45 15.17 -2.94
C ILE A 170 -8.02 14.93 -1.54
N GLU A 171 -7.76 13.76 -0.96
CA GLU A 171 -8.27 13.35 0.33
C GLU A 171 -7.80 14.29 1.45
N VAL A 172 -6.49 14.55 1.56
CA VAL A 172 -5.94 15.44 2.60
C VAL A 172 -6.39 16.90 2.47
N GLY A 173 -6.93 17.29 1.34
CA GLY A 173 -7.56 18.60 1.11
C GLY A 173 -9.00 18.69 1.60
N LYS A 174 -9.59 17.59 2.09
CA LYS A 174 -10.97 17.51 2.59
C LYS A 174 -10.99 17.46 4.12
N PRO A 175 -12.05 17.92 4.78
CA PRO A 175 -12.18 17.81 6.23
C PRO A 175 -12.53 16.37 6.64
N GLY A 176 -11.81 15.81 7.61
CA GLY A 176 -12.01 14.46 8.13
C GLY A 176 -11.67 13.37 7.13
N VAL A 177 -11.98 12.11 7.47
CA VAL A 177 -11.82 10.97 6.55
C VAL A 177 -12.81 11.11 5.40
N ALA A 178 -12.31 11.26 4.19
CA ALA A 178 -13.12 11.50 3.00
C ALA A 178 -12.81 10.49 1.88
N THR A 179 -13.83 10.15 1.11
CA THR A 179 -13.65 9.33 -0.09
C THR A 179 -13.24 10.16 -1.29
N VAL A 180 -12.55 9.55 -2.23
CA VAL A 180 -12.15 10.15 -3.51
C VAL A 180 -12.87 9.40 -4.63
N SER A 181 -13.68 10.13 -5.39
CA SER A 181 -14.38 9.55 -6.54
C SER A 181 -13.46 9.47 -7.77
N PRO A 182 -13.74 8.56 -8.72
CA PRO A 182 -13.00 8.49 -9.97
C PRO A 182 -13.04 9.79 -10.77
N ASP A 183 -14.13 10.56 -10.71
CA ASP A 183 -14.25 11.81 -11.43
C ASP A 183 -13.40 12.93 -10.81
N GLU A 184 -13.34 13.01 -9.47
CA GLU A 184 -12.43 13.92 -8.78
C GLU A 184 -10.98 13.60 -9.13
N LEU A 185 -10.60 12.31 -9.12
CA LEU A 185 -9.25 11.88 -9.46
C LEU A 185 -8.89 12.26 -10.91
N ARG A 186 -9.77 11.97 -11.88
CA ARG A 186 -9.57 12.35 -13.29
C ARG A 186 -9.42 13.86 -13.45
N ALA A 187 -10.27 14.64 -12.80
CA ALA A 187 -10.20 16.11 -12.85
C ALA A 187 -8.89 16.64 -12.26
N HIS A 188 -8.46 16.09 -11.14
CA HIS A 188 -7.22 16.49 -10.48
C HIS A 188 -5.98 16.18 -11.33
N VAL A 189 -5.89 14.98 -11.90
CA VAL A 189 -4.77 14.57 -12.77
C VAL A 189 -4.70 15.45 -14.01
N ARG A 190 -5.83 15.75 -14.67
CA ARG A 190 -5.87 16.68 -15.82
C ARG A 190 -5.36 18.07 -15.44
N ALA A 191 -5.89 18.65 -14.36
CA ALA A 191 -5.48 19.97 -13.90
C ALA A 191 -4.02 20.03 -13.41
N PHE A 192 -3.43 18.91 -13.03
CA PHE A 192 -2.02 18.82 -12.68
C PHE A 192 -1.15 18.85 -13.94
N ARG A 193 -1.49 18.04 -14.95
CA ARG A 193 -0.76 17.94 -16.22
C ARG A 193 -0.77 19.25 -17.02
N ASP A 194 -1.92 19.93 -17.09
CA ASP A 194 -2.08 21.22 -17.84
C ASP A 194 -1.27 22.40 -17.26
N ARG A 195 -0.51 22.18 -16.18
CA ARG A 195 0.35 23.19 -15.55
C ARG A 195 1.83 22.92 -15.70
N ASP A 196 2.18 21.71 -16.04
CA ASP A 196 3.58 21.31 -16.28
C ASP A 196 3.95 21.45 -17.77
N ASP A 197 2.92 21.74 -18.61
CA ASP A 197 3.05 22.17 -20.03
C ASP A 197 3.04 23.69 -20.14
#